data_1b2e7ddd78da1f9cf52152f4d05c05fb
#
_entry.id   1b2e7ddd78da1f9cf52152f4d05c05fb
#
_cell.length_a   1.000
_cell.length_b   1.000
_cell.length_c   1.000
_cell.angle_alpha   90.00
_cell.angle_beta   90.00
_cell.angle_gamma   90.00
#
_symmetry.space_group_name_H-M   'P 1'
#
loop_
_entity.id
_entity.type
_entity.pdbx_description
1 polymer ?
#
loop_
_entity_poly.entity_id
_entity_poly.type
_entity_poly.pdbx_seq_one_letter_code
_entity_poly.pdbx_strand_id
1 'polypeptide(L)'
;MHEVTAFGAWILLVAGAVAAALFTTKVSERLSVPAAAPFLVVAAVASDLFPSLDVSTETVVRVATVALIVILFDGGLGIGWRRLRASLVPVVSLGLLGTFATAGGAALVAHWALGLDWTAAGLLGAAVAPTDPAVMFSVLGEREVAGRTGTILEGESGANDPVGIALMIGMIELATHPDASFWIVVREFALELSIGLAIGVAGGFLIGQAIRRVTLPTAGLYTLQGLAGAGIVYGVASVAHGSGFLAVFVAGLAVGDLRAPFRAELEVFQEALSSLAEIVVFGVLGLTITISALGAGTWGDGLLLAAAVALVVRPLVLAPLLAPARLRRGERAFIAWGGLKGAVPILLAAFAVDRGLEDAGRIYDLVFVVVLASVVVQGATIPLAARRLGIRMHRLSPGARRARLT
;
A
#
# COMPACT_ATOMS: atom_id res chain seq x y z
N MET A 1 -11.33 -19.99 35.19
CA MET A 1 -9.91 -19.61 35.28
C MET A 1 -9.12 -19.87 33.99
N HIS A 2 -9.27 -21.02 33.34
CA HIS A 2 -8.57 -21.28 32.04
C HIS A 2 -8.86 -20.27 30.93
N GLU A 3 -10.08 -19.80 30.78
CA GLU A 3 -10.44 -18.77 29.76
C GLU A 3 -9.80 -17.41 30.04
N VAL A 4 -9.71 -17.01 31.31
CA VAL A 4 -9.10 -15.75 31.71
C VAL A 4 -7.58 -15.77 31.49
N THR A 5 -6.94 -16.92 31.76
CA THR A 5 -5.50 -17.08 31.49
C THR A 5 -5.19 -17.13 29.99
N ALA A 6 -6.04 -17.80 29.18
CA ALA A 6 -5.90 -17.82 27.73
C ALA A 6 -6.09 -16.42 27.13
N PHE A 7 -7.10 -15.66 27.59
CA PHE A 7 -7.31 -14.29 27.15
C PHE A 7 -6.16 -13.36 27.57
N GLY A 8 -5.63 -13.53 28.82
CA GLY A 8 -4.45 -12.82 29.29
C GLY A 8 -3.21 -13.10 28.43
N ALA A 9 -3.02 -14.33 27.98
CA ALA A 9 -1.94 -14.72 27.08
C ALA A 9 -2.07 -14.03 25.69
N TRP A 10 -3.30 -13.93 25.16
CA TRP A 10 -3.56 -13.19 23.93
C TRP A 10 -3.25 -11.69 24.06
N ILE A 11 -3.67 -11.05 25.16
CA ILE A 11 -3.34 -9.65 25.43
C ILE A 11 -1.81 -9.47 25.51
N LEU A 12 -1.12 -10.37 26.23
CA LEU A 12 0.35 -10.31 26.34
C LEU A 12 1.03 -10.48 24.99
N LEU A 13 0.55 -11.39 24.14
CA LEU A 13 1.09 -11.63 22.80
C LEU A 13 0.90 -10.40 21.92
N VAL A 14 -0.30 -9.83 21.87
CA VAL A 14 -0.58 -8.64 21.04
C VAL A 14 0.19 -7.42 21.54
N ALA A 15 0.15 -7.14 22.84
CA ALA A 15 0.87 -6.03 23.43
C ALA A 15 2.40 -6.19 23.30
N GLY A 16 2.89 -7.43 23.48
CA GLY A 16 4.30 -7.78 23.27
C GLY A 16 4.73 -7.61 21.81
N ALA A 17 3.88 -8.01 20.87
CA ALA A 17 4.13 -7.81 19.44
C ALA A 17 4.21 -6.31 19.10
N VAL A 18 3.27 -5.48 19.59
CA VAL A 18 3.31 -4.03 19.39
C VAL A 18 4.55 -3.40 20.06
N ALA A 19 4.90 -3.82 21.27
CA ALA A 19 6.12 -3.33 21.96
C ALA A 19 7.40 -3.75 21.21
N ALA A 20 7.48 -4.98 20.75
CA ALA A 20 8.58 -5.46 19.91
C ALA A 20 8.64 -4.68 18.60
N ALA A 21 7.48 -4.37 18.01
CA ALA A 21 7.34 -3.55 16.84
C ALA A 21 7.97 -2.16 17.05
N LEU A 22 7.61 -1.48 18.11
CA LEU A 22 8.17 -0.16 18.45
C LEU A 22 9.69 -0.22 18.71
N PHE A 23 10.18 -1.32 19.29
CA PHE A 23 11.61 -1.53 19.49
C PHE A 23 12.34 -1.79 18.17
N THR A 24 11.75 -2.62 17.29
CA THR A 24 12.33 -2.90 15.97
C THR A 24 12.37 -1.68 15.07
N THR A 25 11.44 -0.71 15.20
CA THR A 25 11.48 0.56 14.49
C THR A 25 12.80 1.31 14.78
N LYS A 26 13.22 1.32 16.04
CA LYS A 26 14.49 1.96 16.44
C LYS A 26 15.72 1.23 15.95
N VAL A 27 15.66 -0.08 15.84
CA VAL A 27 16.71 -0.93 15.23
C VAL A 27 16.73 -0.72 13.72
N SER A 28 15.56 -0.64 13.10
CA SER A 28 15.34 -0.37 11.67
C SER A 28 16.00 0.93 11.23
N GLU A 29 15.85 2.02 12.01
CA GLU A 29 16.53 3.30 11.74
C GLU A 29 18.05 3.16 11.70
N ARG A 30 18.62 2.31 12.56
CA ARG A 30 20.08 2.04 12.58
C ARG A 30 20.56 1.19 11.42
N LEU A 31 19.76 0.23 11.00
CA LEU A 31 20.07 -0.71 9.93
C LEU A 31 19.69 -0.21 8.54
N SER A 32 18.97 0.94 8.46
CA SER A 32 18.37 1.46 7.23
C SER A 32 17.46 0.44 6.53
N VAL A 33 16.74 -0.37 7.30
CA VAL A 33 15.74 -1.34 6.80
C VAL A 33 14.36 -0.80 7.13
N PRO A 34 13.37 -0.84 6.22
CA PRO A 34 12.01 -0.40 6.52
C PRO A 34 11.41 -1.12 7.73
N ALA A 35 10.67 -0.39 8.57
CA ALA A 35 10.06 -0.94 9.79
C ALA A 35 9.12 -2.13 9.50
N ALA A 36 8.48 -2.13 8.33
CA ALA A 36 7.61 -3.21 7.87
C ALA A 36 8.30 -4.58 7.72
N ALA A 37 9.60 -4.59 7.31
CA ALA A 37 10.33 -5.85 7.07
C ALA A 37 10.47 -6.73 8.31
N PRO A 38 10.90 -6.21 9.48
CA PRO A 38 10.97 -7.01 10.70
C PRO A 38 9.62 -7.61 11.10
N PHE A 39 8.51 -6.88 10.91
CA PHE A 39 7.17 -7.40 11.25
C PHE A 39 6.78 -8.56 10.37
N LEU A 40 6.98 -8.42 9.06
CA LEU A 40 6.69 -9.47 8.11
C LEU A 40 7.52 -10.74 8.40
N VAL A 41 8.83 -10.57 8.63
CA VAL A 41 9.75 -11.70 8.90
C VAL A 41 9.45 -12.35 10.25
N VAL A 42 9.29 -11.56 11.32
CA VAL A 42 9.01 -12.11 12.66
C VAL A 42 7.68 -12.85 12.66
N ALA A 43 6.64 -12.31 12.01
CA ALA A 43 5.36 -12.98 11.92
C ALA A 43 5.44 -14.28 11.10
N ALA A 44 6.16 -14.28 9.98
CA ALA A 44 6.36 -15.49 9.17
C ALA A 44 7.18 -16.57 9.91
N VAL A 45 8.21 -16.18 10.67
CA VAL A 45 8.94 -17.11 11.55
C VAL A 45 8.06 -17.61 12.69
N ALA A 46 7.21 -16.75 13.26
CA ALA A 46 6.27 -17.16 14.30
C ALA A 46 5.24 -18.17 13.78
N SER A 47 4.76 -18.02 12.55
CA SER A 47 3.89 -19.00 11.88
C SER A 47 4.55 -20.37 11.76
N ASP A 48 5.83 -20.42 11.37
CA ASP A 48 6.60 -21.66 11.28
C ASP A 48 6.79 -22.35 12.65
N LEU A 49 7.07 -21.56 13.69
CA LEU A 49 7.34 -22.09 15.04
C LEU A 49 6.07 -22.47 15.81
N PHE A 50 4.97 -21.81 15.53
CA PHE A 50 3.71 -21.98 16.22
C PHE A 50 2.54 -22.20 15.25
N PRO A 51 2.37 -23.39 14.68
CA PRO A 51 1.30 -23.70 13.72
C PRO A 51 -0.12 -23.41 14.24
N SER A 52 -0.29 -23.25 15.57
CA SER A 52 -1.55 -22.85 16.19
C SER A 52 -1.92 -21.37 15.96
N LEU A 53 -1.01 -20.55 15.44
CA LEU A 53 -1.25 -19.16 15.07
C LEU A 53 -1.81 -19.02 13.64
N ASP A 54 -2.22 -20.11 13.02
CA ASP A 54 -2.81 -20.09 11.67
C ASP A 54 -4.02 -19.15 11.62
N VAL A 55 -3.96 -18.19 10.71
CA VAL A 55 -5.01 -17.20 10.49
C VAL A 55 -5.65 -17.47 9.13
N SER A 56 -6.96 -17.68 9.11
CA SER A 56 -7.65 -17.93 7.85
C SER A 56 -7.46 -16.76 6.87
N THR A 57 -7.30 -17.07 5.57
CA THR A 57 -7.13 -16.07 4.51
C THR A 57 -8.27 -15.05 4.50
N GLU A 58 -9.51 -15.48 4.80
CA GLU A 58 -10.66 -14.60 4.94
C GLU A 58 -10.46 -13.54 6.05
N THR A 59 -9.95 -13.95 7.22
CA THR A 59 -9.64 -13.01 8.33
C THR A 59 -8.54 -12.06 7.93
N VAL A 60 -7.49 -12.54 7.25
CA VAL A 60 -6.40 -11.71 6.72
C VAL A 60 -6.92 -10.65 5.78
N VAL A 61 -7.74 -11.05 4.81
CA VAL A 61 -8.34 -10.13 3.82
C VAL A 61 -9.19 -9.06 4.53
N ARG A 62 -10.02 -9.45 5.50
CA ARG A 62 -10.85 -8.49 6.26
C ARG A 62 -10.02 -7.50 7.07
N VAL A 63 -9.03 -7.99 7.82
CA VAL A 63 -8.14 -7.13 8.63
C VAL A 63 -7.34 -6.19 7.75
N ALA A 64 -6.76 -6.71 6.67
CA ALA A 64 -5.98 -5.89 5.73
C ALA A 64 -6.85 -4.86 5.01
N THR A 65 -8.11 -5.18 4.67
CA THR A 65 -9.06 -4.23 4.10
C THR A 65 -9.30 -3.05 5.04
N VAL A 66 -9.59 -3.33 6.32
CA VAL A 66 -9.82 -2.26 7.32
C VAL A 66 -8.56 -1.41 7.50
N ALA A 67 -7.41 -2.03 7.58
CA ALA A 67 -6.14 -1.32 7.70
C ALA A 67 -5.84 -0.45 6.46
N LEU A 68 -6.09 -0.95 5.25
CA LEU A 68 -5.92 -0.16 4.03
C LEU A 68 -6.87 1.04 3.93
N ILE A 69 -8.10 0.94 4.44
CA ILE A 69 -9.02 2.10 4.54
C ILE A 69 -8.33 3.21 5.35
N VAL A 70 -7.73 2.87 6.48
CA VAL A 70 -7.03 3.83 7.33
C VAL A 70 -5.79 4.41 6.62
N ILE A 71 -4.95 3.55 6.06
CA ILE A 71 -3.70 3.94 5.38
C ILE A 71 -3.98 4.85 4.18
N LEU A 72 -4.95 4.49 3.34
CA LEU A 72 -5.29 5.28 2.14
C LEU A 72 -5.95 6.62 2.49
N PHE A 73 -6.79 6.66 3.52
CA PHE A 73 -7.36 7.92 4.00
C PHE A 73 -6.28 8.86 4.52
N ASP A 74 -5.36 8.34 5.33
CA ASP A 74 -4.21 9.09 5.85
C ASP A 74 -3.29 9.57 4.72
N GLY A 75 -2.96 8.71 3.77
CA GLY A 75 -2.18 9.06 2.58
C GLY A 75 -2.82 10.18 1.76
N GLY A 76 -4.13 10.11 1.55
CA GLY A 76 -4.89 11.17 0.88
C GLY A 76 -4.88 12.49 1.67
N LEU A 77 -5.11 12.41 2.98
CA LEU A 77 -5.13 13.54 3.90
C LEU A 77 -3.78 14.26 3.96
N GLY A 78 -2.68 13.51 4.02
CA GLY A 78 -1.31 14.04 4.06
C GLY A 78 -0.90 14.75 2.76
N ILE A 79 -1.34 14.24 1.59
CA ILE A 79 -1.05 14.86 0.30
C ILE A 79 -1.89 16.13 0.09
N GLY A 80 -3.21 16.04 0.22
CA GLY A 80 -4.17 17.06 -0.10
C GLY A 80 -4.28 17.37 -1.59
N TRP A 81 -5.45 17.84 -2.04
CA TRP A 81 -5.73 18.12 -3.45
C TRP A 81 -4.83 19.20 -4.05
N ARG A 82 -4.48 20.24 -3.26
CA ARG A 82 -3.65 21.36 -3.75
C ARG A 82 -2.25 20.93 -4.15
N ARG A 83 -1.64 20.04 -3.36
CA ARG A 83 -0.31 19.48 -3.69
C ARG A 83 -0.42 18.51 -4.86
N LEU A 84 -1.42 17.63 -4.84
CA LEU A 84 -1.64 16.63 -5.89
C LEU A 84 -1.86 17.27 -7.26
N ARG A 85 -2.72 18.27 -7.35
CA ARG A 85 -3.05 18.93 -8.65
C ARG A 85 -1.84 19.51 -9.38
N ALA A 86 -0.81 19.92 -8.65
CA ALA A 86 0.44 20.43 -9.24
C ALA A 86 1.27 19.32 -9.92
N SER A 87 0.97 18.06 -9.61
CA SER A 87 1.62 16.87 -10.15
C SER A 87 0.62 15.85 -10.70
N LEU A 88 -0.61 16.28 -11.00
CA LEU A 88 -1.73 15.39 -11.38
C LEU A 88 -1.39 14.55 -12.62
N VAL A 89 -0.84 15.15 -13.65
CA VAL A 89 -0.51 14.42 -14.90
C VAL A 89 0.49 13.29 -14.64
N PRO A 90 1.67 13.51 -14.04
CA PRO A 90 2.56 12.40 -13.72
C PRO A 90 1.94 11.40 -12.74
N VAL A 91 1.19 11.84 -11.71
CA VAL A 91 0.56 10.93 -10.75
C VAL A 91 -0.47 10.02 -11.40
N VAL A 92 -1.39 10.57 -12.20
CA VAL A 92 -2.40 9.78 -12.92
C VAL A 92 -1.74 8.89 -13.97
N SER A 93 -0.75 9.41 -14.69
CA SER A 93 -0.03 8.63 -15.70
C SER A 93 0.70 7.43 -15.08
N LEU A 94 1.39 7.62 -13.95
CA LEU A 94 2.10 6.55 -13.24
C LEU A 94 1.12 5.61 -12.52
N GLY A 95 0.16 6.17 -11.80
CA GLY A 95 -0.83 5.38 -11.05
C GLY A 95 -1.74 4.54 -11.93
N LEU A 96 -2.07 4.99 -13.13
CA LEU A 96 -2.92 4.24 -14.06
C LEU A 96 -2.07 3.49 -15.10
N LEU A 97 -1.47 4.21 -16.06
CA LEU A 97 -0.74 3.58 -17.15
C LEU A 97 0.52 2.86 -16.66
N GLY A 98 1.21 3.42 -15.67
CA GLY A 98 2.37 2.82 -15.03
C GLY A 98 2.04 1.50 -14.36
N THR A 99 0.89 1.41 -13.66
CA THR A 99 0.43 0.17 -13.02
C THR A 99 0.10 -0.91 -14.05
N PHE A 100 -0.68 -0.59 -15.08
CA PHE A 100 -0.99 -1.54 -16.15
C PHE A 100 0.28 -2.03 -16.88
N ALA A 101 1.17 -1.11 -17.24
CA ALA A 101 2.38 -1.47 -17.94
C ALA A 101 3.36 -2.27 -17.05
N THR A 102 3.41 -1.97 -15.75
CA THR A 102 4.21 -2.75 -14.79
C THR A 102 3.61 -4.14 -14.59
N ALA A 103 2.28 -4.24 -14.45
CA ALA A 103 1.58 -5.53 -14.38
C ALA A 103 1.83 -6.38 -15.61
N GLY A 104 1.66 -5.81 -16.82
CA GLY A 104 1.96 -6.49 -18.07
C GLY A 104 3.42 -6.91 -18.21
N GLY A 105 4.35 -6.04 -17.85
CA GLY A 105 5.78 -6.35 -17.85
C GLY A 105 6.15 -7.47 -16.86
N ALA A 106 5.57 -7.45 -15.66
CA ALA A 106 5.76 -8.52 -14.68
C ALA A 106 5.12 -9.83 -15.15
N ALA A 107 3.93 -9.79 -15.78
CA ALA A 107 3.27 -10.95 -16.37
C ALA A 107 4.11 -11.57 -17.51
N LEU A 108 4.74 -10.75 -18.37
CA LEU A 108 5.65 -11.25 -19.41
C LEU A 108 6.84 -12.00 -18.79
N VAL A 109 7.45 -11.45 -17.73
CA VAL A 109 8.53 -12.12 -17.00
C VAL A 109 8.03 -13.42 -16.37
N ALA A 110 6.86 -13.39 -15.72
CA ALA A 110 6.26 -14.56 -15.10
C ALA A 110 5.95 -15.67 -16.10
N HIS A 111 5.40 -15.33 -17.25
CA HIS A 111 5.10 -16.32 -18.30
C HIS A 111 6.37 -16.93 -18.91
N TRP A 112 7.32 -16.11 -19.34
CA TRP A 112 8.45 -16.59 -20.13
C TRP A 112 9.65 -17.05 -19.30
N ALA A 113 9.87 -16.46 -18.11
CA ALA A 113 10.99 -16.83 -17.26
C ALA A 113 10.62 -17.84 -16.17
N LEU A 114 9.37 -17.79 -15.63
CA LEU A 114 8.92 -18.67 -14.56
C LEU A 114 8.01 -19.80 -15.06
N GLY A 115 7.62 -19.79 -16.35
CA GLY A 115 6.80 -20.83 -16.97
C GLY A 115 5.35 -20.85 -16.50
N LEU A 116 4.82 -19.74 -15.96
CA LEU A 116 3.41 -19.64 -15.59
C LEU A 116 2.54 -19.52 -16.85
N ASP A 117 1.32 -20.04 -16.82
CA ASP A 117 0.33 -19.75 -17.84
C ASP A 117 -0.05 -18.27 -17.85
N TRP A 118 -0.77 -17.79 -18.88
CA TRP A 118 -1.09 -16.36 -19.00
C TRP A 118 -2.01 -15.85 -17.90
N THR A 119 -2.89 -16.69 -17.38
CA THR A 119 -3.83 -16.32 -16.32
C THR A 119 -3.08 -16.14 -15.00
N ALA A 120 -2.28 -17.13 -14.59
CA ALA A 120 -1.43 -17.06 -13.40
C ALA A 120 -0.40 -15.93 -13.51
N ALA A 121 0.21 -15.75 -14.69
CA ALA A 121 1.15 -14.66 -14.94
C ALA A 121 0.48 -13.28 -14.83
N GLY A 122 -0.74 -13.13 -15.33
CA GLY A 122 -1.53 -11.92 -15.22
C GLY A 122 -1.92 -11.60 -13.78
N LEU A 123 -2.36 -12.60 -13.01
CA LEU A 123 -2.65 -12.46 -11.58
C LEU A 123 -1.40 -12.03 -10.78
N LEU A 124 -0.26 -12.71 -11.04
CA LEU A 124 1.02 -12.35 -10.42
C LEU A 124 1.45 -10.93 -10.80
N GLY A 125 1.32 -10.57 -12.07
CA GLY A 125 1.62 -9.23 -12.57
C GLY A 125 0.76 -8.15 -11.91
N ALA A 126 -0.56 -8.39 -11.81
CA ALA A 126 -1.49 -7.48 -11.12
C ALA A 126 -1.13 -7.32 -9.64
N ALA A 127 -0.80 -8.43 -8.96
CA ALA A 127 -0.42 -8.41 -7.55
C ALA A 127 0.86 -7.60 -7.30
N VAL A 128 1.90 -7.75 -8.13
CA VAL A 128 3.18 -7.07 -7.89
C VAL A 128 3.28 -5.68 -8.50
N ALA A 129 2.25 -5.19 -9.21
CA ALA A 129 2.29 -3.86 -9.82
C ALA A 129 2.26 -2.71 -8.80
N PRO A 130 1.38 -2.67 -7.79
CA PRO A 130 1.31 -1.58 -6.83
C PRO A 130 2.61 -1.33 -6.08
N THR A 131 2.78 -0.11 -5.58
CA THR A 131 3.97 0.30 -4.82
C THR A 131 3.57 1.04 -3.56
N ASP A 132 4.37 0.96 -2.53
CA ASP A 132 4.10 1.53 -1.22
C ASP A 132 5.15 2.58 -0.84
N PRO A 133 4.77 3.87 -0.77
CA PRO A 133 5.69 4.92 -0.38
C PRO A 133 5.93 4.95 1.14
N ALA A 134 5.01 4.44 1.96
CA ALA A 134 5.17 4.43 3.41
C ALA A 134 6.41 3.60 3.79
N VAL A 135 6.58 2.44 3.16
CA VAL A 135 7.78 1.61 3.28
C VAL A 135 9.05 2.38 2.90
N MET A 136 9.01 3.19 1.83
CA MET A 136 10.15 4.00 1.42
C MET A 136 10.44 5.13 2.42
N PHE A 137 9.40 5.83 2.88
CA PHE A 137 9.58 6.96 3.81
C PHE A 137 10.02 6.51 5.19
N SER A 138 9.61 5.33 5.66
CA SER A 138 10.04 4.77 6.95
C SER A 138 11.57 4.63 7.08
N VAL A 139 12.26 4.35 5.96
CA VAL A 139 13.73 4.25 5.90
C VAL A 139 14.42 5.61 5.92
N LEU A 140 13.74 6.66 5.47
CA LEU A 140 14.29 8.01 5.47
C LEU A 140 14.21 8.69 6.84
N GLY A 141 13.44 8.12 7.78
CA GLY A 141 13.27 8.58 9.16
C GLY A 141 12.75 10.02 9.22
N GLU A 142 13.47 10.91 9.92
CA GLU A 142 13.10 12.34 10.06
C GLU A 142 13.26 13.17 8.76
N ARG A 143 13.52 12.54 7.62
CA ARG A 143 13.75 13.24 6.35
C ARG A 143 12.62 12.97 5.37
N GLU A 144 12.06 14.01 4.84
CA GLU A 144 11.05 13.99 3.78
C GLU A 144 11.67 14.33 2.42
N VAL A 145 11.24 13.64 1.37
CA VAL A 145 11.63 13.98 -0.01
C VAL A 145 10.93 15.28 -0.41
N ALA A 146 11.73 16.30 -0.70
CA ALA A 146 11.22 17.64 -0.95
C ALA A 146 10.58 17.80 -2.34
N GLY A 147 9.54 18.63 -2.40
CA GLY A 147 8.98 19.13 -3.66
C GLY A 147 8.21 18.08 -4.46
N ARG A 148 8.20 18.24 -5.79
CA ARG A 148 7.39 17.42 -6.70
C ARG A 148 7.73 15.92 -6.68
N THR A 149 8.97 15.57 -6.37
CA THR A 149 9.42 14.17 -6.32
C THR A 149 8.68 13.41 -5.20
N GLY A 150 8.59 13.99 -4.00
CA GLY A 150 7.81 13.41 -2.88
C GLY A 150 6.33 13.29 -3.25
N THR A 151 5.72 14.38 -3.73
CA THR A 151 4.31 14.39 -4.12
C THR A 151 3.98 13.36 -5.23
N ILE A 152 4.91 13.14 -6.17
CA ILE A 152 4.71 12.13 -7.22
C ILE A 152 4.77 10.73 -6.64
N LEU A 153 5.73 10.43 -5.76
CA LEU A 153 5.85 9.13 -5.12
C LEU A 153 4.63 8.79 -4.26
N GLU A 154 4.22 9.73 -3.40
CA GLU A 154 3.02 9.58 -2.56
C GLU A 154 1.75 9.42 -3.40
N GLY A 155 1.60 10.31 -4.40
CA GLY A 155 0.41 10.31 -5.26
C GLY A 155 0.35 9.11 -6.22
N GLU A 156 1.49 8.65 -6.74
CA GLU A 156 1.57 7.43 -7.55
C GLU A 156 1.01 6.25 -6.78
N SER A 157 1.48 6.04 -5.55
CA SER A 157 1.05 4.91 -4.75
C SER A 157 -0.41 5.01 -4.32
N GLY A 158 -0.85 6.18 -3.83
CA GLY A 158 -2.26 6.34 -3.50
C GLY A 158 -3.21 6.13 -4.69
N ALA A 159 -2.70 6.28 -5.93
CA ALA A 159 -3.46 6.02 -7.15
C ALA A 159 -3.29 4.57 -7.65
N ASN A 160 -2.09 3.98 -7.54
CA ASN A 160 -1.82 2.64 -8.07
C ASN A 160 -2.41 1.51 -7.22
N ASP A 161 -2.59 1.71 -5.91
CA ASP A 161 -3.22 0.72 -5.03
C ASP A 161 -4.67 0.42 -5.46
N PRO A 162 -5.58 1.41 -5.59
CA PRO A 162 -6.92 1.17 -6.11
C PRO A 162 -6.93 0.58 -7.54
N VAL A 163 -6.00 1.01 -8.38
CA VAL A 163 -5.87 0.50 -9.75
C VAL A 163 -5.40 -0.95 -9.75
N GLY A 164 -4.44 -1.30 -8.91
CA GLY A 164 -3.96 -2.68 -8.75
C GLY A 164 -5.04 -3.61 -8.20
N ILE A 165 -5.84 -3.14 -7.24
CA ILE A 165 -6.97 -3.89 -6.67
C ILE A 165 -8.02 -4.16 -7.76
N ALA A 166 -8.43 -3.13 -8.50
CA ALA A 166 -9.41 -3.29 -9.58
C ALA A 166 -8.87 -4.18 -10.72
N LEU A 167 -7.57 -4.07 -11.04
CA LEU A 167 -6.92 -4.95 -12.01
C LEU A 167 -6.91 -6.41 -11.52
N MET A 168 -6.61 -6.63 -10.24
CA MET A 168 -6.62 -7.97 -9.65
C MET A 168 -8.01 -8.60 -9.66
N ILE A 169 -9.04 -7.83 -9.28
CA ILE A 169 -10.44 -8.27 -9.35
C ILE A 169 -10.81 -8.64 -10.79
N GLY A 170 -10.46 -7.80 -11.76
CA GLY A 170 -10.69 -8.09 -13.17
C GLY A 170 -9.96 -9.35 -13.68
N MET A 171 -8.72 -9.58 -13.20
CA MET A 171 -7.99 -10.80 -13.55
C MET A 171 -8.59 -12.05 -12.89
N ILE A 172 -9.12 -11.93 -11.66
CA ILE A 172 -9.86 -13.00 -11.00
C ILE A 172 -11.14 -13.32 -11.76
N GLU A 173 -11.89 -12.30 -12.19
CA GLU A 173 -13.11 -12.46 -13.01
C GLU A 173 -12.79 -13.20 -14.33
N LEU A 174 -11.72 -12.79 -15.00
CA LEU A 174 -11.25 -13.46 -16.22
C LEU A 174 -10.85 -14.92 -15.98
N ALA A 175 -10.29 -15.24 -14.81
CA ALA A 175 -9.87 -16.58 -14.43
C ALA A 175 -11.05 -17.49 -14.05
N THR A 176 -12.14 -16.92 -13.50
CA THR A 176 -13.28 -17.69 -12.98
C THR A 176 -14.41 -17.88 -13.99
N HIS A 177 -14.52 -17.00 -14.99
CA HIS A 177 -15.59 -17.02 -15.97
C HIS A 177 -15.06 -17.31 -17.38
N PRO A 178 -15.30 -18.51 -17.96
CA PRO A 178 -14.81 -18.89 -19.30
C PRO A 178 -15.28 -17.96 -20.43
N ASP A 179 -16.44 -17.32 -20.25
CA ASP A 179 -17.03 -16.40 -21.22
C ASP A 179 -16.62 -14.94 -20.97
N ALA A 180 -15.76 -14.67 -19.97
CA ALA A 180 -15.30 -13.33 -19.69
C ALA A 180 -14.44 -12.81 -20.85
N SER A 181 -14.86 -11.70 -21.44
CA SER A 181 -14.13 -11.00 -22.47
C SER A 181 -13.27 -9.92 -21.87
N PHE A 182 -12.08 -9.70 -22.41
CA PHE A 182 -11.20 -8.58 -22.03
C PHE A 182 -11.95 -7.23 -21.96
N TRP A 183 -12.91 -7.00 -22.88
CA TRP A 183 -13.71 -5.78 -22.88
C TRP A 183 -14.68 -5.68 -21.71
N ILE A 184 -15.18 -6.78 -21.17
CA ILE A 184 -15.99 -6.79 -19.96
C ILE A 184 -15.14 -6.34 -18.78
N VAL A 185 -13.93 -6.90 -18.64
CA VAL A 185 -12.98 -6.50 -17.59
C VAL A 185 -12.61 -5.00 -17.68
N VAL A 186 -12.33 -4.49 -18.89
CA VAL A 186 -12.04 -3.06 -19.09
C VAL A 186 -13.24 -2.18 -18.70
N ARG A 187 -14.46 -2.61 -19.07
CA ARG A 187 -15.68 -1.87 -18.71
C ARG A 187 -15.91 -1.84 -17.21
N GLU A 188 -15.79 -2.99 -16.55
CA GLU A 188 -15.98 -3.10 -15.10
C GLU A 188 -14.95 -2.28 -14.35
N PHE A 189 -13.68 -2.40 -14.73
CA PHE A 189 -12.60 -1.57 -14.21
C PHE A 189 -12.92 -0.07 -14.34
N ALA A 190 -13.36 0.38 -15.53
CA ALA A 190 -13.70 1.78 -15.75
C ALA A 190 -14.90 2.25 -14.91
N LEU A 191 -15.91 1.39 -14.75
CA LEU A 191 -17.09 1.66 -13.90
C LEU A 191 -16.70 1.72 -12.43
N GLU A 192 -15.93 0.74 -11.94
CA GLU A 192 -15.45 0.70 -10.56
C GLU A 192 -14.69 1.98 -10.18
N LEU A 193 -13.73 2.39 -11.02
CA LEU A 193 -12.96 3.61 -10.78
C LEU A 193 -13.84 4.88 -10.88
N SER A 194 -14.75 4.93 -11.84
CA SER A 194 -15.63 6.10 -12.03
C SER A 194 -16.58 6.29 -10.84
N ILE A 195 -17.21 5.20 -10.38
CA ILE A 195 -18.11 5.21 -9.21
C ILE A 195 -17.33 5.55 -7.95
N GLY A 196 -16.15 4.90 -7.75
CA GLY A 196 -15.28 5.19 -6.62
C GLY A 196 -14.83 6.64 -6.56
N LEU A 197 -14.42 7.21 -7.70
CA LEU A 197 -14.04 8.62 -7.81
C LEU A 197 -15.21 9.56 -7.46
N ALA A 198 -16.39 9.31 -8.02
CA ALA A 198 -17.58 10.14 -7.76
C ALA A 198 -17.99 10.11 -6.29
N ILE A 199 -18.02 8.91 -5.68
CA ILE A 199 -18.35 8.74 -4.26
C ILE A 199 -17.27 9.33 -3.37
N GLY A 200 -16.00 9.19 -3.74
CA GLY A 200 -14.87 9.78 -3.01
C GLY A 200 -14.92 11.30 -2.97
N VAL A 201 -15.21 11.94 -4.10
CA VAL A 201 -15.39 13.40 -4.18
C VAL A 201 -16.58 13.86 -3.35
N ALA A 202 -17.74 13.21 -3.52
CA ALA A 202 -18.95 13.54 -2.76
C ALA A 202 -18.75 13.28 -1.26
N GLY A 203 -18.18 12.13 -0.89
CA GLY A 203 -17.88 11.74 0.48
C GLY A 203 -16.90 12.68 1.16
N GLY A 204 -15.79 13.03 0.49
CA GLY A 204 -14.83 13.99 1.02
C GLY A 204 -15.45 15.39 1.25
N PHE A 205 -16.31 15.85 0.34
CA PHE A 205 -17.08 17.07 0.54
C PHE A 205 -18.00 16.97 1.76
N LEU A 206 -18.74 15.86 1.91
CA LEU A 206 -19.67 15.64 3.02
C LEU A 206 -18.94 15.54 4.36
N ILE A 207 -17.83 14.81 4.43
CA ILE A 207 -16.95 14.75 5.62
C ILE A 207 -16.48 16.15 5.97
N GLY A 208 -16.02 16.92 4.99
CA GLY A 208 -15.58 18.29 5.20
C GLY A 208 -16.67 19.20 5.72
N GLN A 209 -17.90 19.08 5.22
CA GLN A 209 -19.04 19.83 5.72
C GLN A 209 -19.43 19.40 7.13
N ALA A 210 -19.39 18.11 7.43
CA ALA A 210 -19.66 17.59 8.76
C ALA A 210 -18.66 18.15 9.79
N ILE A 211 -17.36 18.11 9.48
CA ILE A 211 -16.30 18.66 10.35
C ILE A 211 -16.47 20.17 10.60
N ARG A 212 -16.94 20.92 9.61
CA ARG A 212 -17.14 22.38 9.72
C ARG A 212 -18.41 22.77 10.45
N ARG A 213 -19.51 22.00 10.28
CA ARG A 213 -20.84 22.39 10.77
C ARG A 213 -21.24 21.74 12.08
N VAL A 214 -20.70 20.56 12.38
CA VAL A 214 -20.99 19.82 13.60
C VAL A 214 -19.92 20.19 14.63
N THR A 215 -20.30 21.01 15.61
CA THR A 215 -19.43 21.35 16.75
C THR A 215 -19.37 20.18 17.72
N LEU A 216 -18.22 19.53 17.80
CA LEU A 216 -17.98 18.44 18.74
C LEU A 216 -17.21 18.95 19.97
N PRO A 217 -17.49 18.40 21.17
CA PRO A 217 -16.93 18.93 22.41
C PRO A 217 -15.44 18.69 22.60
N THR A 218 -14.84 17.73 21.89
CA THR A 218 -13.41 17.40 22.04
C THR A 218 -12.73 17.14 20.69
N ALA A 219 -11.43 17.41 20.61
CA ALA A 219 -10.61 17.13 19.42
C ALA A 219 -10.69 15.65 19.00
N GLY A 220 -10.67 14.72 19.96
CA GLY A 220 -10.77 13.29 19.67
C GLY A 220 -12.03 12.87 18.94
N LEU A 221 -13.15 13.57 19.13
CA LEU A 221 -14.38 13.27 18.40
C LEU A 221 -14.30 13.71 16.93
N TYR A 222 -13.56 14.75 16.61
CA TYR A 222 -13.32 15.14 15.22
C TYR A 222 -12.46 14.09 14.49
N THR A 223 -11.49 13.48 15.19
CA THR A 223 -10.67 12.41 14.62
C THR A 223 -11.50 11.15 14.35
N LEU A 224 -12.39 10.78 15.28
CA LEU A 224 -13.33 9.68 15.08
C LEU A 224 -14.35 9.97 13.97
N GLN A 225 -14.80 11.22 13.82
CA GLN A 225 -15.68 11.64 12.73
C GLN A 225 -15.01 11.44 11.35
N GLY A 226 -13.73 11.79 11.23
CA GLY A 226 -12.95 11.55 10.00
C GLY A 226 -12.86 10.06 9.67
N LEU A 227 -12.52 9.24 10.67
CA LEU A 227 -12.41 7.78 10.51
C LEU A 227 -13.76 7.13 10.15
N ALA A 228 -14.82 7.50 10.86
CA ALA A 228 -16.18 7.03 10.54
C ALA A 228 -16.59 7.44 9.12
N GLY A 229 -16.26 8.67 8.72
CA GLY A 229 -16.48 9.16 7.37
C GLY A 229 -15.74 8.32 6.32
N ALA A 230 -14.49 7.97 6.55
CA ALA A 230 -13.72 7.10 5.66
C ALA A 230 -14.37 5.71 5.53
N GLY A 231 -14.80 5.10 6.64
CA GLY A 231 -15.51 3.82 6.63
C GLY A 231 -16.84 3.88 5.87
N ILE A 232 -17.63 4.97 6.06
CA ILE A 232 -18.88 5.18 5.33
C ILE A 232 -18.62 5.32 3.83
N VAL A 233 -17.63 6.11 3.43
CA VAL A 233 -17.26 6.31 2.01
C VAL A 233 -16.84 5.00 1.37
N TYR A 234 -16.02 4.21 2.05
CA TYR A 234 -15.65 2.87 1.59
C TYR A 234 -16.88 1.97 1.40
N GLY A 235 -17.72 1.88 2.44
CA GLY A 235 -18.91 1.01 2.42
C GLY A 235 -19.90 1.40 1.32
N VAL A 236 -20.19 2.70 1.17
CA VAL A 236 -21.10 3.20 0.12
C VAL A 236 -20.54 2.91 -1.27
N ALA A 237 -19.23 3.12 -1.49
CA ALA A 237 -18.63 2.85 -2.78
C ALA A 237 -18.65 1.35 -3.09
N SER A 238 -18.32 0.49 -2.12
CA SER A 238 -18.33 -0.97 -2.30
C SER A 238 -19.73 -1.51 -2.56
N VAL A 239 -20.77 -1.03 -1.85
CA VAL A 239 -22.16 -1.42 -2.09
C VAL A 239 -22.66 -0.94 -3.46
N ALA A 240 -22.15 0.18 -3.95
CA ALA A 240 -22.45 0.70 -5.29
C ALA A 240 -21.61 0.06 -6.40
N HIS A 241 -20.87 -1.03 -6.14
CA HIS A 241 -19.95 -1.68 -7.07
C HIS A 241 -18.85 -0.74 -7.60
N GLY A 242 -18.42 0.22 -6.79
CA GLY A 242 -17.29 1.09 -7.07
C GLY A 242 -16.07 0.74 -6.22
N SER A 243 -14.90 1.26 -6.62
CA SER A 243 -13.67 1.10 -5.85
C SER A 243 -13.75 1.87 -4.52
N GLY A 244 -14.00 1.13 -3.42
CA GLY A 244 -14.02 1.69 -2.06
C GLY A 244 -12.68 2.31 -1.67
N PHE A 245 -11.58 1.71 -2.08
CA PHE A 245 -10.23 2.18 -1.78
C PHE A 245 -9.92 3.52 -2.50
N LEU A 246 -10.30 3.63 -3.79
CA LEU A 246 -10.18 4.91 -4.50
C LEU A 246 -11.05 5.99 -3.86
N ALA A 247 -12.28 5.63 -3.48
CA ALA A 247 -13.20 6.57 -2.85
C ALA A 247 -12.63 7.12 -1.54
N VAL A 248 -12.04 6.28 -0.70
CA VAL A 248 -11.41 6.67 0.57
C VAL A 248 -10.19 7.56 0.33
N PHE A 249 -9.31 7.19 -0.60
CA PHE A 249 -8.14 8.01 -0.94
C PHE A 249 -8.53 9.40 -1.44
N VAL A 250 -9.50 9.47 -2.36
CA VAL A 250 -10.02 10.74 -2.89
C VAL A 250 -10.72 11.58 -1.82
N ALA A 251 -11.47 10.94 -0.91
CA ALA A 251 -12.06 11.62 0.24
C ALA A 251 -10.97 12.20 1.17
N GLY A 252 -9.91 11.43 1.45
CA GLY A 252 -8.74 11.91 2.18
C GLY A 252 -8.10 13.13 1.54
N LEU A 253 -7.88 13.12 0.21
CA LEU A 253 -7.36 14.27 -0.54
C LEU A 253 -8.23 15.54 -0.37
N ALA A 254 -9.55 15.37 -0.39
CA ALA A 254 -10.48 16.49 -0.24
C ALA A 254 -10.46 17.06 1.20
N VAL A 255 -10.37 16.18 2.21
CA VAL A 255 -10.28 16.57 3.62
C VAL A 255 -8.92 17.20 3.93
N GLY A 256 -7.84 16.75 3.31
CA GLY A 256 -6.48 17.24 3.52
C GLY A 256 -6.27 18.72 3.24
N ASP A 257 -7.10 19.35 2.42
CA ASP A 257 -7.04 20.79 2.13
C ASP A 257 -7.96 21.65 3.01
N LEU A 258 -8.76 21.01 3.88
CA LEU A 258 -9.73 21.75 4.67
C LEU A 258 -9.05 22.57 5.76
N ARG A 259 -9.44 23.83 5.86
CA ARG A 259 -9.21 24.63 7.06
C ARG A 259 -10.29 24.26 8.08
N ALA A 260 -9.99 23.30 8.94
CA ALA A 260 -10.93 22.80 9.95
C ALA A 260 -10.34 22.99 11.35
N PRO A 261 -11.18 23.18 12.40
CA PRO A 261 -10.72 23.15 13.76
C PRO A 261 -10.10 21.76 14.05
N PHE A 262 -9.07 21.73 14.91
CA PHE A 262 -8.38 20.50 15.33
C PHE A 262 -7.77 19.66 14.17
N ARG A 263 -7.39 20.31 13.07
CA ARG A 263 -6.74 19.63 11.94
C ARG A 263 -5.43 18.95 12.36
N ALA A 264 -4.66 19.60 13.22
CA ALA A 264 -3.39 19.06 13.70
C ALA A 264 -3.57 17.76 14.47
N GLU A 265 -4.56 17.73 15.32
CA GLU A 265 -4.91 16.56 16.12
C GLU A 265 -5.44 15.43 15.25
N LEU A 266 -6.23 15.77 14.22
CA LEU A 266 -6.71 14.81 13.22
C LEU A 266 -5.52 14.17 12.48
N GLU A 267 -4.57 14.96 11.97
CA GLU A 267 -3.39 14.48 11.25
C GLU A 267 -2.52 13.57 12.13
N VAL A 268 -2.23 13.99 13.38
CA VAL A 268 -1.41 13.19 14.33
C VAL A 268 -2.09 11.87 14.68
N PHE A 269 -3.39 11.88 14.90
CA PHE A 269 -4.14 10.66 15.21
C PHE A 269 -4.16 9.70 14.02
N GLN A 270 -4.44 10.21 12.81
CA GLN A 270 -4.49 9.39 11.61
C GLN A 270 -3.12 8.80 11.27
N GLU A 271 -2.03 9.57 11.41
CA GLU A 271 -0.66 9.07 11.25
C GLU A 271 -0.34 7.93 12.23
N ALA A 272 -0.74 8.07 13.50
CA ALA A 272 -0.54 7.02 14.51
C ALA A 272 -1.36 5.77 14.20
N LEU A 273 -2.62 5.95 13.78
CA LEU A 273 -3.51 4.84 13.42
C LEU A 273 -3.05 4.15 12.12
N SER A 274 -2.58 4.91 11.15
CA SER A 274 -1.99 4.39 9.91
C SER A 274 -0.74 3.55 10.19
N SER A 275 0.14 4.03 11.08
CA SER A 275 1.31 3.27 11.51
C SER A 275 0.94 1.96 12.23
N LEU A 276 -0.09 1.99 13.08
CA LEU A 276 -0.62 0.77 13.71
C LEU A 276 -1.21 -0.18 12.67
N ALA A 277 -1.98 0.34 11.72
CA ALA A 277 -2.58 -0.43 10.64
C ALA A 277 -1.50 -1.10 9.78
N GLU A 278 -0.41 -0.41 9.47
CA GLU A 278 0.75 -0.96 8.75
C GLU A 278 1.37 -2.14 9.52
N ILE A 279 1.65 -1.98 10.82
CA ILE A 279 2.17 -3.05 11.68
C ILE A 279 1.23 -4.26 11.66
N VAL A 280 -0.06 -4.04 11.83
CA VAL A 280 -1.08 -5.10 11.85
C VAL A 280 -1.13 -5.84 10.52
N VAL A 281 -1.14 -5.11 9.40
CA VAL A 281 -1.18 -5.73 8.05
C VAL A 281 0.05 -6.59 7.80
N PHE A 282 1.25 -6.05 8.00
CA PHE A 282 2.47 -6.82 7.77
C PHE A 282 2.59 -8.00 8.74
N GLY A 283 2.12 -7.85 9.99
CA GLY A 283 2.05 -8.93 10.95
C GLY A 283 1.09 -10.04 10.53
N VAL A 284 -0.14 -9.68 10.18
CA VAL A 284 -1.16 -10.66 9.78
C VAL A 284 -0.79 -11.34 8.46
N LEU A 285 -0.28 -10.60 7.47
CA LEU A 285 0.21 -11.16 6.22
C LEU A 285 1.44 -12.06 6.42
N GLY A 286 2.31 -11.74 7.37
CA GLY A 286 3.44 -12.61 7.73
C GLY A 286 2.98 -13.95 8.33
N LEU A 287 1.91 -13.95 9.14
CA LEU A 287 1.38 -15.18 9.76
C LEU A 287 0.78 -16.19 8.76
N THR A 288 0.50 -15.78 7.54
CA THR A 288 -0.03 -16.68 6.51
C THR A 288 1.05 -17.38 5.66
N ILE A 289 2.31 -17.09 5.92
CA ILE A 289 3.44 -17.68 5.20
C ILE A 289 4.17 -18.70 6.08
N THR A 290 4.43 -19.85 5.51
CA THR A 290 5.31 -20.87 6.08
C THR A 290 6.66 -20.83 5.36
N ILE A 291 7.64 -20.11 5.92
CA ILE A 291 8.96 -19.90 5.28
C ILE A 291 9.65 -21.23 5.02
N SER A 292 9.54 -22.18 5.95
CA SER A 292 10.14 -23.52 5.84
C SER A 292 9.57 -24.36 4.69
N ALA A 293 8.36 -24.04 4.24
CA ALA A 293 7.73 -24.70 3.10
C ALA A 293 8.16 -24.11 1.74
N LEU A 294 8.75 -22.90 1.74
CA LEU A 294 9.23 -22.26 0.52
C LEU A 294 10.47 -23.00 -0.02
N GLY A 295 10.29 -23.70 -1.14
CA GLY A 295 11.38 -24.39 -1.83
C GLY A 295 12.42 -23.43 -2.43
N ALA A 296 13.63 -23.94 -2.68
CA ALA A 296 14.69 -23.16 -3.33
C ALA A 296 14.28 -22.60 -4.69
N GLY A 297 13.41 -23.28 -5.44
CA GLY A 297 12.84 -22.79 -6.69
C GLY A 297 11.99 -21.55 -6.49
N THR A 298 11.10 -21.54 -5.50
CA THR A 298 10.24 -20.37 -5.17
C THR A 298 11.08 -19.14 -4.80
N TRP A 299 12.14 -19.34 -4.00
CA TRP A 299 13.07 -18.26 -3.70
C TRP A 299 13.78 -17.75 -4.96
N GLY A 300 14.27 -18.65 -5.83
CA GLY A 300 14.92 -18.28 -7.09
C GLY A 300 14.00 -17.50 -8.01
N ASP A 301 12.79 -18.00 -8.25
CA ASP A 301 11.78 -17.41 -9.10
C ASP A 301 11.32 -16.04 -8.57
N GLY A 302 11.05 -15.94 -7.26
CA GLY A 302 10.62 -14.70 -6.64
C GLY A 302 11.71 -13.61 -6.65
N LEU A 303 12.96 -13.97 -6.38
CA LEU A 303 14.10 -13.05 -6.47
C LEU A 303 14.36 -12.59 -7.91
N LEU A 304 14.25 -13.50 -8.88
CA LEU A 304 14.35 -13.16 -10.30
C LEU A 304 13.26 -12.16 -10.70
N LEU A 305 12.02 -12.43 -10.31
CA LEU A 305 10.90 -11.52 -10.58
C LEU A 305 11.11 -10.15 -9.90
N ALA A 306 11.52 -10.12 -8.63
CA ALA A 306 11.82 -8.89 -7.92
C ALA A 306 12.90 -8.06 -8.63
N ALA A 307 14.00 -8.70 -9.02
CA ALA A 307 15.07 -8.06 -9.77
C ALA A 307 14.61 -7.57 -11.14
N ALA A 308 13.88 -8.39 -11.89
CA ALA A 308 13.35 -8.02 -13.19
C ALA A 308 12.40 -6.83 -13.11
N VAL A 309 11.46 -6.82 -12.13
CA VAL A 309 10.53 -5.73 -11.93
C VAL A 309 11.26 -4.44 -11.51
N ALA A 310 12.17 -4.51 -10.55
CA ALA A 310 12.87 -3.32 -10.03
C ALA A 310 13.89 -2.72 -11.01
N LEU A 311 14.63 -3.57 -11.74
CA LEU A 311 15.78 -3.14 -12.56
C LEU A 311 15.45 -2.99 -14.05
N VAL A 312 14.39 -3.66 -14.53
CA VAL A 312 14.07 -3.67 -15.96
C VAL A 312 12.67 -3.11 -16.21
N VAL A 313 11.62 -3.78 -15.68
CA VAL A 313 10.23 -3.43 -16.00
C VAL A 313 9.92 -2.01 -15.57
N ARG A 314 10.13 -1.70 -14.29
CA ARG A 314 9.78 -0.38 -13.76
C ARG A 314 10.58 0.76 -14.41
N PRO A 315 11.91 0.72 -14.59
CA PRO A 315 12.64 1.74 -15.33
C PRO A 315 12.15 1.93 -16.77
N LEU A 316 11.87 0.85 -17.50
CA LEU A 316 11.37 0.92 -18.88
C LEU A 316 9.99 1.55 -18.97
N VAL A 317 9.10 1.23 -18.02
CA VAL A 317 7.75 1.78 -17.96
C VAL A 317 7.79 3.27 -17.55
N LEU A 318 8.54 3.60 -16.51
CA LEU A 318 8.54 4.95 -15.97
C LEU A 318 9.32 5.97 -16.82
N ALA A 319 10.33 5.53 -17.55
CA ALA A 319 11.15 6.43 -18.36
C ALA A 319 10.32 7.26 -19.36
N PRO A 320 9.46 6.68 -20.21
CA PRO A 320 8.60 7.45 -21.11
C PRO A 320 7.52 8.24 -20.37
N LEU A 321 6.91 7.69 -19.31
CA LEU A 321 5.85 8.36 -18.55
C LEU A 321 6.34 9.58 -17.77
N LEU A 322 7.58 9.56 -17.29
CA LEU A 322 8.22 10.69 -16.63
C LEU A 322 8.92 11.65 -17.60
N ALA A 323 9.02 11.31 -18.89
CA ALA A 323 9.70 12.18 -19.87
C ALA A 323 9.10 13.59 -19.94
N PRO A 324 7.75 13.78 -19.97
CA PRO A 324 7.13 15.11 -20.00
C PRO A 324 7.19 15.82 -18.65
N ALA A 325 7.45 15.13 -17.54
CA ALA A 325 7.60 15.75 -16.24
C ALA A 325 8.92 16.52 -16.19
N ARG A 326 8.86 17.81 -15.79
CA ARG A 326 10.06 18.67 -15.67
C ARG A 326 10.87 18.28 -14.43
N LEU A 327 11.41 17.03 -14.43
CA LEU A 327 12.23 16.45 -13.38
C LEU A 327 13.67 16.27 -13.87
N ARG A 328 14.63 16.42 -12.94
CA ARG A 328 16.04 16.10 -13.21
C ARG A 328 16.22 14.59 -13.41
N ARG A 329 17.26 14.18 -14.11
CA ARG A 329 17.54 12.75 -14.34
C ARG A 329 17.64 11.95 -13.04
N GLY A 330 18.27 12.54 -12.00
CA GLY A 330 18.35 11.90 -10.66
C GLY A 330 16.98 11.73 -10.00
N GLU A 331 16.08 12.70 -10.14
CA GLU A 331 14.71 12.60 -9.60
C GLU A 331 13.89 11.49 -10.30
N ARG A 332 14.02 11.38 -11.63
CA ARG A 332 13.37 10.29 -12.40
C ARG A 332 13.91 8.92 -11.99
N ALA A 333 15.23 8.81 -11.88
CA ALA A 333 15.88 7.57 -11.43
C ALA A 333 15.47 7.20 -10.00
N PHE A 334 15.32 8.19 -9.12
CA PHE A 334 14.89 7.97 -7.75
C PHE A 334 13.41 7.53 -7.69
N ILE A 335 12.51 8.13 -8.47
CA ILE A 335 11.11 7.70 -8.55
C ILE A 335 11.02 6.25 -9.07
N ALA A 336 11.81 5.92 -10.09
CA ALA A 336 11.85 4.56 -10.60
C ALA A 336 12.35 3.56 -9.55
N TRP A 337 13.38 3.91 -8.78
CA TRP A 337 13.93 3.06 -7.71
C TRP A 337 13.07 3.03 -6.45
N GLY A 338 12.38 4.14 -6.12
CA GLY A 338 11.60 4.33 -4.90
C GLY A 338 10.27 3.57 -4.86
N GLY A 339 9.88 2.89 -5.94
CA GLY A 339 8.66 2.08 -5.97
C GLY A 339 8.82 0.75 -5.26
N LEU A 340 8.91 0.78 -3.93
CA LEU A 340 8.97 -0.42 -3.12
C LEU A 340 7.63 -1.13 -3.10
N LYS A 341 7.66 -2.44 -2.85
CA LYS A 341 6.47 -3.27 -2.69
C LYS A 341 6.13 -3.37 -1.20
N GLY A 342 4.90 -3.05 -0.85
CA GLY A 342 4.40 -3.09 0.52
C GLY A 342 3.44 -4.23 0.79
N ALA A 343 2.46 -3.98 1.65
CA ALA A 343 1.46 -4.97 2.05
C ALA A 343 0.43 -5.27 0.94
N VAL A 344 0.11 -4.28 0.10
CA VAL A 344 -0.93 -4.41 -0.94
C VAL A 344 -0.67 -5.58 -1.90
N PRO A 345 0.53 -5.79 -2.46
CA PRO A 345 0.84 -6.97 -3.25
C PRO A 345 0.46 -8.30 -2.61
N ILE A 346 0.78 -8.50 -1.32
CA ILE A 346 0.49 -9.74 -0.61
C ILE A 346 -1.02 -9.89 -0.40
N LEU A 347 -1.72 -8.79 -0.08
CA LEU A 347 -3.18 -8.80 0.02
C LEU A 347 -3.84 -9.16 -1.32
N LEU A 348 -3.34 -8.63 -2.44
CA LEU A 348 -3.87 -8.95 -3.76
C LEU A 348 -3.69 -10.43 -4.09
N ALA A 349 -2.54 -11.00 -3.76
CA ALA A 349 -2.32 -12.44 -3.89
C ALA A 349 -3.24 -13.25 -2.97
N ALA A 350 -3.53 -12.75 -1.76
CA ALA A 350 -4.49 -13.37 -0.84
C ALA A 350 -5.92 -13.41 -1.42
N PHE A 351 -6.33 -12.42 -2.23
CA PHE A 351 -7.63 -12.49 -2.93
C PHE A 351 -7.72 -13.67 -3.90
N ALA A 352 -6.63 -14.01 -4.60
CA ALA A 352 -6.61 -15.17 -5.47
C ALA A 352 -6.71 -16.49 -4.68
N VAL A 353 -6.05 -16.55 -3.52
CA VAL A 353 -6.13 -17.71 -2.61
C VAL A 353 -7.55 -17.86 -2.05
N ASP A 354 -8.16 -16.76 -1.60
CA ASP A 354 -9.52 -16.74 -1.05
C ASP A 354 -10.58 -17.22 -2.07
N ARG A 355 -10.33 -16.96 -3.36
CA ARG A 355 -11.19 -17.44 -4.46
C ARG A 355 -10.88 -18.86 -4.92
N GLY A 356 -9.87 -19.52 -4.34
CA GLY A 356 -9.51 -20.91 -4.65
C GLY A 356 -9.00 -21.10 -6.09
N LEU A 357 -8.34 -20.09 -6.67
CA LEU A 357 -7.83 -20.17 -8.04
C LEU A 357 -6.67 -21.17 -8.14
N GLU A 358 -6.53 -21.79 -9.31
CA GLU A 358 -5.38 -22.62 -9.63
C GLU A 358 -4.08 -21.79 -9.52
N ASP A 359 -3.00 -22.40 -9.04
CA ASP A 359 -1.72 -21.74 -8.77
C ASP A 359 -1.73 -20.57 -7.75
N ALA A 360 -2.87 -20.25 -7.12
CA ALA A 360 -2.96 -19.13 -6.19
C ALA A 360 -1.95 -19.22 -5.03
N GLY A 361 -1.70 -20.42 -4.51
CA GLY A 361 -0.68 -20.64 -3.47
C GLY A 361 0.72 -20.30 -3.98
N ARG A 362 1.09 -20.75 -5.18
CA ARG A 362 2.39 -20.41 -5.79
C ARG A 362 2.51 -18.91 -6.05
N ILE A 363 1.45 -18.27 -6.54
CA ILE A 363 1.41 -16.81 -6.74
C ILE A 363 1.64 -16.10 -5.41
N TYR A 364 0.99 -16.54 -4.34
CA TYR A 364 1.12 -15.96 -3.01
C TYR A 364 2.57 -16.04 -2.50
N ASP A 365 3.18 -17.20 -2.59
CA ASP A 365 4.57 -17.43 -2.20
C ASP A 365 5.56 -16.56 -2.99
N LEU A 366 5.39 -16.47 -4.31
CA LEU A 366 6.22 -15.62 -5.18
C LEU A 366 6.08 -14.14 -4.81
N VAL A 367 4.84 -13.66 -4.59
CA VAL A 367 4.59 -12.28 -4.18
C VAL A 367 5.23 -11.96 -2.83
N PHE A 368 5.16 -12.90 -1.87
CA PHE A 368 5.83 -12.74 -0.58
C PHE A 368 7.35 -12.55 -0.76
N VAL A 369 8.01 -13.39 -1.56
CA VAL A 369 9.45 -13.27 -1.84
C VAL A 369 9.77 -11.95 -2.53
N VAL A 370 8.96 -11.52 -3.49
CA VAL A 370 9.11 -10.21 -4.17
C VAL A 370 9.02 -9.06 -3.19
N VAL A 371 8.01 -9.06 -2.32
CA VAL A 371 7.82 -8.02 -1.29
C VAL A 371 8.99 -8.02 -0.32
N LEU A 372 9.38 -9.18 0.20
CA LEU A 372 10.50 -9.30 1.13
C LEU A 372 11.80 -8.78 0.50
N ALA A 373 12.10 -9.16 -0.74
CA ALA A 373 13.28 -8.66 -1.46
C ALA A 373 13.20 -7.14 -1.67
N SER A 374 12.03 -6.62 -2.03
CA SER A 374 11.83 -5.17 -2.22
C SER A 374 12.04 -4.42 -0.91
N VAL A 375 11.41 -4.86 0.17
CA VAL A 375 11.49 -4.18 1.46
C VAL A 375 12.91 -4.26 2.04
N VAL A 376 13.54 -5.44 2.04
CA VAL A 376 14.86 -5.64 2.66
C VAL A 376 15.99 -5.10 1.79
N VAL A 377 16.05 -5.51 0.52
CA VAL A 377 17.20 -5.18 -0.35
C VAL A 377 17.03 -3.78 -0.95
N GLN A 378 15.91 -3.53 -1.62
CA GLN A 378 15.69 -2.25 -2.29
C GLN A 378 15.47 -1.14 -1.24
N GLY A 379 14.69 -1.39 -0.18
CA GLY A 379 14.47 -0.46 0.93
C GLY A 379 15.76 0.00 1.59
N ALA A 380 16.66 -0.92 1.96
CA ALA A 380 17.95 -0.59 2.59
C ALA A 380 18.84 0.31 1.70
N THR A 381 18.63 0.30 0.38
CA THR A 381 19.41 1.12 -0.56
C THR A 381 18.83 2.51 -0.81
N ILE A 382 17.61 2.82 -0.36
CA ILE A 382 16.94 4.12 -0.55
C ILE A 382 17.77 5.30 -0.05
N PRO A 383 18.36 5.30 1.17
CA PRO A 383 19.15 6.42 1.64
C PRO A 383 20.41 6.67 0.78
N LEU A 384 21.03 5.58 0.30
CA LEU A 384 22.18 5.65 -0.59
C LEU A 384 21.81 6.21 -1.97
N ALA A 385 20.69 5.71 -2.55
CA ALA A 385 20.17 6.18 -3.82
C ALA A 385 19.83 7.68 -3.75
N ALA A 386 19.16 8.11 -2.70
CA ALA A 386 18.81 9.49 -2.48
C ALA A 386 20.06 10.42 -2.45
N ARG A 387 21.11 10.00 -1.73
CA ARG A 387 22.39 10.74 -1.68
C ARG A 387 23.08 10.78 -3.05
N ARG A 388 23.23 9.64 -3.73
CA ARG A 388 23.94 9.54 -5.02
C ARG A 388 23.22 10.27 -6.14
N LEU A 389 21.88 10.29 -6.11
CA LEU A 389 21.06 10.95 -7.11
C LEU A 389 20.78 12.44 -6.78
N GLY A 390 21.30 12.93 -5.66
CA GLY A 390 21.20 14.35 -5.27
C GLY A 390 19.77 14.79 -4.99
N ILE A 391 18.98 13.92 -4.33
CA ILE A 391 17.60 14.21 -3.98
C ILE A 391 17.57 15.22 -2.84
N ARG A 392 16.76 16.27 -3.02
CA ARG A 392 16.54 17.28 -1.97
C ARG A 392 15.68 16.69 -0.87
N MET A 393 16.18 16.74 0.36
CA MET A 393 15.47 16.29 1.55
C MET A 393 15.33 17.44 2.53
N HIS A 394 14.18 17.53 3.16
CA HIS A 394 13.95 18.39 4.32
C HIS A 394 14.01 17.55 5.61
N ARG A 395 14.63 18.10 6.67
CA ARG A 395 14.45 17.56 8.01
C ARG A 395 13.09 18.00 8.54
N LEU A 396 12.31 17.04 9.01
CA LEU A 396 11.13 17.33 9.82
C LEU A 396 11.62 17.84 11.17
N SER A 397 11.77 19.16 11.35
CA SER A 397 12.01 19.69 12.68
C SER A 397 10.71 19.62 13.51
N PRO A 398 10.80 19.30 14.83
CA PRO A 398 9.62 19.25 15.71
C PRO A 398 8.80 20.55 15.69
N GLY A 399 9.44 21.69 15.40
CA GLY A 399 8.80 22.99 15.22
C GLY A 399 8.16 23.22 13.86
N ALA A 400 8.63 22.58 12.78
CA ALA A 400 8.04 22.72 11.46
C ALA A 400 6.72 21.92 11.32
N ARG A 401 6.55 20.85 12.06
CA ARG A 401 5.24 20.19 12.24
C ARG A 401 4.23 21.16 12.86
N ARG A 402 4.60 21.90 13.92
CA ARG A 402 3.74 22.91 14.53
C ARG A 402 3.45 24.11 13.61
N ALA A 403 4.43 24.57 12.82
CA ALA A 403 4.27 25.73 11.93
C ALA A 403 3.46 25.43 10.64
N ARG A 404 3.27 24.16 10.24
CA ARG A 404 2.32 23.78 9.18
C ARG A 404 0.88 23.73 9.68
N LEU A 405 0.70 23.79 10.99
CA LEU A 405 -0.56 23.61 11.70
C LEU A 405 -1.15 24.95 12.21
N THR A 406 -0.41 26.04 12.12
CA THR A 406 -0.86 27.43 12.32
C THR A 406 -1.03 28.14 10.96
#